data_ce443f245e2ee40387d00c6656d7f04e
#
_entry.id   ce443f245e2ee40387d00c6656d7f04e
#
_cell.length_a   1.000
_cell.length_b   1.000
_cell.length_c   1.000
_cell.angle_alpha   90.00
_cell.angle_beta   90.00
_cell.angle_gamma   90.00
#
_symmetry.space_group_name_H-M   'P 1'
#
loop_
_entity.id
_entity.type
_entity.pdbx_description
1 polymer ?
#
loop_
_entity_poly.entity_id
_entity_poly.type
_entity_poly.pdbx_seq_one_letter_code
_entity_poly.pdbx_strand_id
1 'polypeptide(L)'
;MLETAVRPRQAIDVAATLNSDMERVWALTQDPAKHARWDVRFGRITPTGEGRFRYRRFGVGGTGEHSGDRWAADGSATSALRFACRNPLSPIERGSGYWRYTPREGGGVTFVTWYDYRSRYPMIDRFFRPLMAWGTAWSFDRLRLWADRDVPPEFSASIALADAAIRAGAVIAAVLMLDGPSRWAAAVALTILAIRVPALPWAPSARRTSWSVGSVR
;
A
#
# COMPACT_ATOMS: atom_id res chain seq x y z
N MET A 1 28.12 20.91 22.70
CA MET A 1 27.22 21.00 21.53
C MET A 1 27.17 19.62 20.90
N LEU A 2 26.13 18.84 21.21
CA LEU A 2 25.91 17.53 20.57
C LEU A 2 25.16 17.80 19.26
N GLU A 3 25.88 17.72 18.17
CA GLU A 3 25.34 17.75 16.81
C GLU A 3 24.38 16.56 16.66
N THR A 4 23.10 16.83 16.67
CA THR A 4 22.05 15.82 16.47
C THR A 4 22.18 15.37 15.02
N ALA A 5 22.87 14.26 14.80
CA ALA A 5 22.98 13.64 13.50
C ALA A 5 21.56 13.44 12.93
N VAL A 6 21.21 14.22 11.91
CA VAL A 6 19.96 14.09 11.16
C VAL A 6 20.00 12.72 10.50
N ARG A 7 19.27 11.75 11.05
CA ARG A 7 19.14 10.44 10.40
C ARG A 7 18.57 10.66 9.00
N PRO A 8 19.18 10.05 7.97
CA PRO A 8 18.63 10.14 6.62
C PRO A 8 17.18 9.68 6.63
N ARG A 9 16.30 10.46 6.01
CA ARG A 9 14.87 10.14 5.91
C ARG A 9 14.72 8.85 5.10
N GLN A 10 14.12 7.84 5.68
CA GLN A 10 13.83 6.57 5.03
C GLN A 10 12.41 6.63 4.45
N ALA A 11 12.22 7.43 3.42
CA ALA A 11 10.92 7.59 2.81
C ALA A 11 10.46 6.30 2.09
N ILE A 12 9.16 6.12 2.04
CA ILE A 12 8.49 5.11 1.22
C ILE A 12 8.02 5.80 -0.04
N ASP A 13 8.41 5.23 -1.17
CA ASP A 13 8.00 5.63 -2.51
C ASP A 13 7.29 4.47 -3.18
N VAL A 14 6.10 4.73 -3.74
CA VAL A 14 5.34 3.73 -4.49
C VAL A 14 4.71 4.40 -5.70
N ALA A 15 4.84 3.78 -6.87
CA ALA A 15 4.23 4.25 -8.10
C ALA A 15 3.46 3.13 -8.80
N ALA A 16 2.30 3.48 -9.34
CA ALA A 16 1.49 2.63 -10.20
C ALA A 16 1.09 3.36 -11.48
N THR A 17 1.04 2.61 -12.57
CA THR A 17 0.50 3.09 -13.85
C THR A 17 -0.95 2.62 -13.96
N LEU A 18 -1.86 3.57 -14.14
CA LEU A 18 -3.28 3.33 -14.36
C LEU A 18 -3.64 3.74 -15.80
N ASN A 19 -4.51 2.98 -16.44
CA ASN A 19 -5.01 3.31 -17.79
C ASN A 19 -6.25 4.20 -17.75
N SER A 20 -6.87 4.34 -16.59
CA SER A 20 -8.00 5.21 -16.35
C SER A 20 -7.59 6.69 -16.43
N ASP A 21 -8.55 7.55 -16.76
CA ASP A 21 -8.36 8.99 -16.80
C ASP A 21 -8.11 9.62 -15.41
N MET A 22 -7.67 10.87 -15.43
CA MET A 22 -7.35 11.64 -14.23
C MET A 22 -8.56 11.82 -13.32
N GLU A 23 -9.74 12.11 -13.88
CA GLU A 23 -10.96 12.37 -13.11
C GLU A 23 -11.37 11.15 -12.31
N ARG A 24 -11.36 9.96 -12.93
CA ARG A 24 -11.67 8.69 -12.27
C ARG A 24 -10.68 8.37 -11.17
N VAL A 25 -9.37 8.48 -11.44
CA VAL A 25 -8.33 8.19 -10.44
C VAL A 25 -8.45 9.15 -9.26
N TRP A 26 -8.67 10.45 -9.54
CA TRP A 26 -8.87 11.47 -8.52
C TRP A 26 -10.10 11.16 -7.65
N ALA A 27 -11.24 10.86 -8.27
CA ALA A 27 -12.47 10.52 -7.56
C ALA A 27 -12.35 9.26 -6.68
N LEU A 28 -11.54 8.28 -7.07
CA LEU A 28 -11.32 7.06 -6.28
C LEU A 28 -10.36 7.27 -5.11
N THR A 29 -9.47 8.26 -5.22
CA THR A 29 -8.43 8.48 -4.20
C THR A 29 -8.81 9.58 -3.22
N GLN A 30 -9.50 10.64 -3.65
CA GLN A 30 -9.82 11.79 -2.80
C GLN A 30 -11.12 11.62 -2.01
N ASP A 31 -12.03 10.76 -2.45
CA ASP A 31 -13.23 10.40 -1.67
C ASP A 31 -12.83 9.49 -0.49
N PRO A 32 -13.03 9.92 0.78
CA PRO A 32 -12.62 9.14 1.95
C PRO A 32 -13.29 7.76 2.03
N ALA A 33 -14.53 7.62 1.56
CA ALA A 33 -15.25 6.34 1.55
C ALA A 33 -14.67 5.39 0.52
N LYS A 34 -14.31 5.89 -0.66
CA LYS A 34 -13.66 5.10 -1.72
C LYS A 34 -12.22 4.77 -1.34
N HIS A 35 -11.47 5.72 -0.81
CA HIS A 35 -10.09 5.54 -0.35
C HIS A 35 -9.99 4.39 0.67
N ALA A 36 -10.85 4.36 1.67
CA ALA A 36 -10.86 3.31 2.69
C ALA A 36 -11.10 1.90 2.13
N ARG A 37 -11.67 1.76 0.93
CA ARG A 37 -11.95 0.46 0.30
C ARG A 37 -10.71 -0.17 -0.34
N TRP A 38 -9.87 0.62 -0.99
CA TRP A 38 -8.72 0.08 -1.72
C TRP A 38 -7.41 0.12 -0.91
N ASP A 39 -7.25 1.06 0.01
CA ASP A 39 -6.02 1.22 0.79
C ASP A 39 -6.06 0.39 2.08
N VAL A 40 -5.25 -0.68 2.11
CA VAL A 40 -5.20 -1.59 3.25
C VAL A 40 -4.74 -0.92 4.55
N ARG A 41 -4.10 0.22 4.49
CA ARG A 41 -3.65 0.99 5.66
C ARG A 41 -4.81 1.65 6.39
N PHE A 42 -5.95 1.84 5.72
CA PHE A 42 -7.14 2.48 6.25
C PHE A 42 -8.32 1.51 6.25
N GLY A 43 -9.02 1.38 7.38
CA GLY A 43 -10.26 0.61 7.48
C GLY A 43 -11.49 1.50 7.40
N ARG A 44 -11.41 2.65 8.06
CA ARG A 44 -12.44 3.71 8.01
C ARG A 44 -11.74 5.05 8.04
N ILE A 45 -12.19 5.96 7.20
CA ILE A 45 -11.81 7.38 7.19
C ILE A 45 -13.08 8.18 7.44
N THR A 46 -13.07 9.03 8.48
CA THR A 46 -14.22 9.84 8.88
C THR A 46 -13.79 11.31 8.87
N PRO A 47 -14.34 12.16 8.01
CA PRO A 47 -14.12 13.59 8.04
C PRO A 47 -14.51 14.17 9.41
N THR A 48 -13.72 15.12 9.95
CA THR A 48 -13.97 15.77 11.25
C THR A 48 -13.98 17.29 11.19
N GLY A 49 -13.84 17.85 10.02
CA GLY A 49 -13.80 19.28 9.72
C GLY A 49 -13.16 19.52 8.38
N GLU A 50 -12.98 20.78 8.02
CA GLU A 50 -12.37 21.17 6.75
C GLU A 50 -10.93 20.62 6.65
N GLY A 51 -10.69 19.75 5.67
CA GLY A 51 -9.41 19.10 5.45
C GLY A 51 -8.93 18.14 6.53
N ARG A 52 -9.72 17.93 7.60
CA ARG A 52 -9.34 17.06 8.72
C ARG A 52 -10.15 15.78 8.74
N PHE A 53 -9.50 14.67 9.13
CA PHE A 53 -10.15 13.37 9.23
C PHE A 53 -9.56 12.52 10.35
N ARG A 54 -10.34 11.53 10.80
CA ARG A 54 -9.88 10.42 11.63
C ARG A 54 -9.82 9.17 10.78
N TYR A 55 -8.82 8.36 11.01
CA TYR A 55 -8.74 7.03 10.41
C TYR A 55 -8.63 5.96 11.49
N ARG A 56 -9.11 4.77 11.18
CA ARG A 56 -9.03 3.61 12.07
C ARG A 56 -8.80 2.33 11.28
N ARG A 57 -7.90 1.49 11.79
CA ARG A 57 -7.65 0.13 11.28
C ARG A 57 -7.19 -0.78 12.43
N PHE A 58 -7.75 -2.01 12.51
CA PHE A 58 -7.38 -3.03 13.51
C PHE A 58 -7.32 -2.51 14.96
N GLY A 59 -8.29 -1.70 15.38
CA GLY A 59 -8.31 -1.10 16.71
C GLY A 59 -7.37 0.10 16.91
N VAL A 60 -6.46 0.36 16.00
CA VAL A 60 -5.55 1.52 16.02
C VAL A 60 -6.15 2.64 15.18
N GLY A 61 -6.13 3.85 15.70
CA GLY A 61 -6.65 5.02 15.00
C GLY A 61 -5.78 6.25 15.20
N GLY A 62 -5.81 7.13 14.22
CA GLY A 62 -5.09 8.40 14.21
C GLY A 62 -5.90 9.50 13.56
N THR A 63 -5.26 10.65 13.42
CA THR A 63 -5.79 11.83 12.74
C THR A 63 -4.96 12.14 11.50
N GLY A 64 -5.61 12.67 10.48
CA GLY A 64 -4.96 13.24 9.32
C GLY A 64 -5.48 14.63 9.03
N GLU A 65 -4.65 15.41 8.38
CA GLU A 65 -4.95 16.74 7.90
C GLU A 65 -4.47 16.87 6.46
N HIS A 66 -5.39 17.22 5.58
CA HIS A 66 -5.10 17.53 4.20
C HIS A 66 -4.40 18.88 4.14
N SER A 67 -3.21 18.93 3.57
CA SER A 67 -2.40 20.16 3.55
C SER A 67 -2.61 21.00 2.30
N GLY A 68 -3.41 20.51 1.36
CA GLY A 68 -3.81 21.20 0.14
C GLY A 68 -3.56 20.40 -1.13
N ASP A 69 -4.26 20.82 -2.18
CA ASP A 69 -4.12 20.32 -3.55
C ASP A 69 -3.47 21.38 -4.43
N ARG A 70 -2.67 20.93 -5.38
CA ARG A 70 -2.05 21.78 -6.40
C ARG A 70 -2.27 21.16 -7.77
N TRP A 71 -2.79 21.93 -8.69
CA TRP A 71 -2.92 21.59 -10.09
C TRP A 71 -1.91 22.40 -10.91
N ALA A 72 -1.21 21.75 -11.81
CA ALA A 72 -0.25 22.38 -12.71
C ALA A 72 -0.81 22.51 -14.11
N ALA A 73 -0.20 23.37 -14.94
CA ALA A 73 -0.65 23.63 -16.30
C ALA A 73 -0.52 22.42 -17.25
N ASP A 74 0.35 21.46 -16.91
CA ASP A 74 0.51 20.20 -17.64
C ASP A 74 -0.57 19.15 -17.28
N GLY A 75 -1.57 19.52 -16.49
CA GLY A 75 -2.62 18.63 -16.00
C GLY A 75 -2.20 17.73 -14.85
N SER A 76 -0.97 17.82 -14.36
CA SER A 76 -0.56 17.09 -13.17
C SER A 76 -1.18 17.67 -11.90
N ALA A 77 -1.43 16.80 -10.91
CA ALA A 77 -1.96 17.20 -9.62
C ALA A 77 -1.14 16.63 -8.48
N THR A 78 -1.11 17.35 -7.35
CA THR A 78 -0.49 16.89 -6.12
C THR A 78 -1.44 17.14 -4.96
N SER A 79 -1.63 16.13 -4.12
CA SER A 79 -2.44 16.19 -2.90
C SER A 79 -1.54 15.82 -1.73
N ALA A 80 -1.43 16.68 -0.73
CA ALA A 80 -0.52 16.51 0.38
C ALA A 80 -1.27 16.36 1.71
N LEU A 81 -0.76 15.52 2.59
CA LEU A 81 -1.35 15.27 3.89
C LEU A 81 -0.30 15.11 5.00
N ARG A 82 -0.75 15.42 6.22
CA ARG A 82 -0.04 15.08 7.46
C ARG A 82 -0.89 14.13 8.28
N PHE A 83 -0.26 13.26 9.02
CA PHE A 83 -0.97 12.30 9.87
C PHE A 83 -0.24 12.09 11.19
N ALA A 84 -1.01 11.75 12.23
CA ALA A 84 -0.49 11.45 13.55
C ALA A 84 -1.32 10.37 14.23
N CYS A 85 -0.67 9.57 15.06
CA CYS A 85 -1.32 8.55 15.87
C CYS A 85 -0.80 8.60 17.31
N ARG A 86 -1.70 8.89 18.26
CA ARG A 86 -1.39 8.92 19.69
C ARG A 86 -1.49 7.55 20.35
N ASN A 87 -2.12 6.58 19.68
CA ASN A 87 -2.27 5.22 20.24
C ASN A 87 -0.90 4.57 20.41
N PRO A 88 -0.54 4.09 21.61
CA PRO A 88 0.76 3.47 21.88
C PRO A 88 0.97 2.16 21.10
N LEU A 89 -0.10 1.47 20.68
CA LEU A 89 0.01 0.27 19.85
C LEU A 89 0.41 0.58 18.39
N SER A 90 0.39 1.85 17.98
CA SER A 90 0.82 2.26 16.64
C SER A 90 2.34 2.38 16.56
N PRO A 91 3.01 1.70 15.63
CA PRO A 91 4.41 1.95 15.32
C PRO A 91 4.66 3.35 14.77
N ILE A 92 3.64 3.99 14.19
CA ILE A 92 3.73 5.33 13.62
C ILE A 92 3.30 6.36 14.66
N GLU A 93 4.13 7.36 14.90
CA GLU A 93 3.81 8.50 15.76
C GLU A 93 3.20 9.66 14.96
N ARG A 94 3.89 10.07 13.91
CA ARG A 94 3.47 11.13 12.99
C ARG A 94 4.20 11.00 11.67
N GLY A 95 3.63 11.55 10.62
CA GLY A 95 4.28 11.57 9.31
C GLY A 95 3.62 12.55 8.37
N SER A 96 4.17 12.64 7.20
CA SER A 96 3.62 13.43 6.09
C SER A 96 3.97 12.78 4.76
N GLY A 97 3.19 13.10 3.76
CA GLY A 97 3.42 12.63 2.43
C GLY A 97 2.55 13.34 1.42
N TYR A 98 2.69 12.93 0.19
CA TYR A 98 1.86 13.44 -0.90
C TYR A 98 1.51 12.33 -1.88
N TRP A 99 0.47 12.55 -2.62
CA TRP A 99 0.11 11.86 -3.84
C TRP A 99 0.36 12.77 -5.02
N ARG A 100 0.99 12.24 -6.06
CA ARG A 100 1.18 12.93 -7.33
C ARG A 100 0.50 12.13 -8.42
N TYR A 101 -0.20 12.85 -9.26
CA TYR A 101 -0.91 12.34 -10.42
C TYR A 101 -0.31 13.01 -11.65
N THR A 102 0.22 12.23 -12.57
CA THR A 102 0.84 12.75 -13.79
C THR A 102 0.14 12.11 -14.98
N PRO A 103 -0.54 12.89 -15.84
CA PRO A 103 -1.09 12.39 -17.09
C PRO A 103 0.01 11.77 -17.95
N ARG A 104 -0.31 10.72 -18.68
CA ARG A 104 0.62 10.03 -19.57
C ARG A 104 0.33 10.36 -21.03
N GLU A 105 1.38 10.46 -21.83
CA GLU A 105 1.27 10.44 -23.27
C GLU A 105 0.61 9.13 -23.71
N GLY A 106 -0.46 9.22 -24.53
CA GLY A 106 -1.25 8.05 -24.92
C GLY A 106 -2.37 7.65 -23.96
N GLY A 107 -2.60 8.41 -22.87
CA GLY A 107 -3.70 8.22 -21.92
C GLY A 107 -3.32 7.52 -20.63
N GLY A 108 -4.18 7.68 -19.64
CA GLY A 108 -3.98 7.17 -18.29
C GLY A 108 -3.15 8.08 -17.39
N VAL A 109 -2.83 7.59 -16.19
CA VAL A 109 -2.18 8.35 -15.12
C VAL A 109 -1.06 7.54 -14.49
N THR A 110 0.09 8.18 -14.26
CA THR A 110 1.08 7.70 -13.31
C THR A 110 0.72 8.25 -11.93
N PHE A 111 0.37 7.36 -11.00
CA PHE A 111 0.01 7.70 -9.64
C PHE A 111 1.12 7.32 -8.68
N VAL A 112 1.65 8.29 -7.96
CA VAL A 112 2.81 8.12 -7.06
C VAL A 112 2.44 8.58 -5.66
N THR A 113 2.89 7.85 -4.65
CA THR A 113 2.95 8.34 -3.28
C THR A 113 4.38 8.38 -2.79
N TRP A 114 4.70 9.44 -2.09
CA TRP A 114 5.89 9.56 -1.29
C TRP A 114 5.47 9.94 0.13
N TYR A 115 5.92 9.20 1.12
CA TYR A 115 5.69 9.54 2.51
C TYR A 115 6.81 9.08 3.43
N ASP A 116 7.00 9.82 4.51
CA ASP A 116 7.89 9.47 5.60
C ASP A 116 7.18 9.64 6.93
N TYR A 117 7.60 8.86 7.92
CA TYR A 117 7.04 8.94 9.26
C TYR A 117 8.09 8.74 10.33
N ARG A 118 7.85 9.35 11.49
CA ARG A 118 8.58 9.05 12.72
C ARG A 118 8.02 7.78 13.33
N SER A 119 8.87 6.79 13.49
CA SER A 119 8.50 5.56 14.19
C SER A 119 8.57 5.77 15.70
N ARG A 120 7.57 5.24 16.41
CA ARG A 120 7.56 5.16 17.86
C ARG A 120 8.56 4.11 18.37
N TYR A 121 8.77 3.05 17.61
CA TYR A 121 9.59 1.89 17.95
C TYR A 121 10.67 1.64 16.89
N PRO A 122 11.84 2.32 16.97
CA PRO A 122 12.85 2.26 15.91
C PRO A 122 13.37 0.84 15.61
N MET A 123 13.43 -0.04 16.62
CA MET A 123 13.87 -1.42 16.41
C MET A 123 12.87 -2.26 15.59
N ILE A 124 11.57 -1.97 15.73
CA ILE A 124 10.51 -2.63 14.98
C ILE A 124 10.42 -2.05 13.57
N ASP A 125 10.76 -0.78 13.40
CA ASP A 125 10.59 -0.04 12.15
C ASP A 125 11.36 -0.64 10.98
N ARG A 126 12.50 -1.26 11.22
CA ARG A 126 13.28 -1.94 10.17
C ARG A 126 12.49 -3.06 9.47
N PHE A 127 11.52 -3.67 10.15
CA PHE A 127 10.61 -4.68 9.58
C PHE A 127 9.29 -4.07 9.17
N PHE A 128 8.80 -3.11 9.96
CA PHE A 128 7.51 -2.50 9.75
C PHE A 128 7.50 -1.59 8.52
N ARG A 129 8.57 -0.83 8.25
CA ARG A 129 8.67 0.07 7.11
C ARG A 129 8.63 -0.64 5.76
N PRO A 130 9.38 -1.73 5.51
CA PRO A 130 9.22 -2.53 4.30
C PRO A 130 7.81 -3.14 4.16
N LEU A 131 7.20 -3.58 5.27
CA LEU A 131 5.82 -4.08 5.27
C LEU A 131 4.82 -2.99 4.87
N MET A 132 5.01 -1.77 5.37
CA MET A 132 4.21 -0.60 4.98
C MET A 132 4.37 -0.27 3.50
N ALA A 133 5.59 -0.32 2.98
CA ALA A 133 5.87 -0.11 1.55
C ALA A 133 5.18 -1.18 0.69
N TRP A 134 5.32 -2.46 1.06
CA TRP A 134 4.64 -3.56 0.40
C TRP A 134 3.11 -3.42 0.46
N GLY A 135 2.56 -3.09 1.63
CA GLY A 135 1.12 -2.90 1.80
C GLY A 135 0.57 -1.73 0.97
N THR A 136 1.36 -0.65 0.83
CA THR A 136 1.03 0.48 -0.05
C THR A 136 1.04 0.04 -1.52
N ALA A 137 2.08 -0.67 -1.94
CA ALA A 137 2.21 -1.20 -3.30
C ALA A 137 1.06 -2.17 -3.66
N TRP A 138 0.69 -3.05 -2.73
CA TRP A 138 -0.44 -3.95 -2.88
C TRP A 138 -1.78 -3.19 -2.97
N SER A 139 -1.95 -2.13 -2.18
CA SER A 139 -3.12 -1.24 -2.23
C SER A 139 -3.21 -0.51 -3.56
N PHE A 140 -2.09 -0.06 -4.10
CA PHE A 140 -2.04 0.62 -5.40
C PHE A 140 -2.44 -0.30 -6.56
N ASP A 141 -2.09 -1.59 -6.51
CA ASP A 141 -2.57 -2.55 -7.51
C ASP A 141 -4.08 -2.85 -7.34
N ARG A 142 -4.63 -2.79 -6.11
CA ARG A 142 -6.10 -2.84 -5.89
C ARG A 142 -6.80 -1.63 -6.52
N LEU A 143 -6.25 -0.44 -6.30
CA LEU A 143 -6.76 0.78 -6.95
C LEU A 143 -6.73 0.65 -8.47
N ARG A 144 -5.61 0.16 -9.03
CA ARG A 144 -5.47 -0.07 -10.47
C ARG A 144 -6.52 -1.05 -11.01
N LEU A 145 -6.72 -2.18 -10.34
CA LEU A 145 -7.75 -3.15 -10.72
C LEU A 145 -9.15 -2.53 -10.69
N TRP A 146 -9.43 -1.69 -9.70
CA TRP A 146 -10.72 -1.01 -9.61
C TRP A 146 -10.88 0.10 -10.66
N ALA A 147 -9.87 0.92 -10.85
CA ALA A 147 -9.90 2.00 -11.81
C ALA A 147 -9.99 1.49 -13.26
N ASP A 148 -9.09 0.55 -13.63
CA ASP A 148 -8.88 0.13 -15.01
C ASP A 148 -9.83 -0.98 -15.48
N ARG A 149 -10.39 -1.77 -14.55
CA ARG A 149 -11.16 -2.99 -14.88
C ARG A 149 -12.48 -3.12 -14.14
N ASP A 150 -12.88 -2.11 -13.39
CA ASP A 150 -14.06 -2.12 -12.52
C ASP A 150 -14.12 -3.29 -11.51
N VAL A 151 -12.96 -3.87 -11.18
CA VAL A 151 -12.88 -4.95 -10.19
C VAL A 151 -12.95 -4.36 -8.78
N PRO A 152 -14.03 -4.56 -8.01
CA PRO A 152 -14.16 -4.01 -6.67
C PRO A 152 -13.01 -4.42 -5.76
N PRO A 153 -12.48 -3.51 -4.90
CA PRO A 153 -11.37 -3.82 -4.03
C PRO A 153 -11.61 -5.01 -3.10
N GLU A 154 -12.85 -5.21 -2.64
CA GLU A 154 -13.24 -6.32 -1.77
C GLU A 154 -13.16 -7.65 -2.52
N PHE A 155 -13.62 -7.66 -3.78
CA PHE A 155 -13.54 -8.85 -4.63
C PHE A 155 -12.10 -9.21 -4.95
N SER A 156 -11.28 -8.24 -5.34
CA SER A 156 -9.85 -8.49 -5.61
C SER A 156 -9.11 -9.01 -4.37
N ALA A 157 -9.47 -8.53 -3.18
CA ALA A 157 -8.91 -9.03 -1.91
C ALA A 157 -9.33 -10.48 -1.61
N SER A 158 -10.60 -10.84 -1.88
CA SER A 158 -11.06 -12.23 -1.70
C SER A 158 -10.35 -13.19 -2.67
N ILE A 159 -10.13 -12.78 -3.92
CA ILE A 159 -9.34 -13.58 -4.88
C ILE A 159 -7.89 -13.76 -4.39
N ALA A 160 -7.26 -12.70 -3.86
CA ALA A 160 -5.91 -12.82 -3.29
C ALA A 160 -5.86 -13.78 -2.09
N LEU A 161 -6.88 -13.74 -1.24
CA LEU A 161 -6.98 -14.66 -0.09
C LEU A 161 -7.18 -16.10 -0.55
N ALA A 162 -8.05 -16.35 -1.54
CA ALA A 162 -8.26 -17.66 -2.13
C ALA A 162 -6.98 -18.21 -2.80
N ASP A 163 -6.28 -17.37 -3.58
CA ASP A 163 -5.00 -17.73 -4.20
C ASP A 163 -3.94 -18.12 -3.14
N ALA A 164 -3.83 -17.32 -2.07
CA ALA A 164 -2.93 -17.63 -0.96
C ALA A 164 -3.32 -18.91 -0.22
N ALA A 165 -4.61 -19.14 0.01
CA ALA A 165 -5.12 -20.35 0.67
C ALA A 165 -4.85 -21.61 -0.17
N ILE A 166 -5.05 -21.56 -1.48
CA ILE A 166 -4.75 -22.67 -2.40
C ILE A 166 -3.25 -23.00 -2.36
N ARG A 167 -2.38 -21.99 -2.43
CA ARG A 167 -0.93 -22.17 -2.37
C ARG A 167 -0.48 -22.78 -1.04
N ALA A 168 -0.99 -22.25 0.07
CA ALA A 168 -0.71 -22.78 1.40
C ALA A 168 -1.24 -24.22 1.56
N GLY A 169 -2.46 -24.47 1.10
CA GLY A 169 -3.07 -25.81 1.13
C GLY A 169 -2.26 -26.85 0.36
N ALA A 170 -1.70 -26.49 -0.81
CA ALA A 170 -0.84 -27.39 -1.57
C ALA A 170 0.44 -27.76 -0.81
N VAL A 171 1.07 -26.79 -0.12
CA VAL A 171 2.27 -27.06 0.73
C VAL A 171 1.90 -27.95 1.91
N ILE A 172 0.80 -27.64 2.59
CA ILE A 172 0.31 -28.43 3.74
C ILE A 172 -0.02 -29.86 3.30
N ALA A 173 -0.73 -30.05 2.18
CA ALA A 173 -1.06 -31.37 1.65
C ALA A 173 0.20 -32.19 1.33
N ALA A 174 1.23 -31.56 0.77
CA ALA A 174 2.50 -32.25 0.53
C ALA A 174 3.16 -32.73 1.83
N VAL A 175 3.11 -31.93 2.90
CA VAL A 175 3.67 -32.33 4.21
C VAL A 175 2.85 -33.45 4.87
N LEU A 176 1.53 -33.46 4.69
CA LEU A 176 0.65 -34.44 5.34
C LEU A 176 0.51 -35.76 4.59
N MET A 177 0.59 -35.73 3.23
CA MET A 177 0.30 -36.90 2.39
C MET A 177 1.55 -37.65 1.93
N LEU A 178 2.73 -37.06 2.02
CA LEU A 178 3.99 -37.69 1.66
C LEU A 178 4.76 -38.17 2.89
N ASP A 179 5.53 -39.24 2.71
CA ASP A 179 6.36 -39.82 3.77
C ASP A 179 7.86 -39.56 3.55
N GLY A 180 8.63 -39.67 4.63
CA GLY A 180 10.08 -39.56 4.58
C GLY A 180 10.61 -38.19 4.13
N PRO A 181 11.83 -38.15 3.57
CA PRO A 181 12.45 -36.91 3.11
C PRO A 181 11.72 -36.23 1.96
N SER A 182 10.96 -37.01 1.16
CA SER A 182 10.21 -36.51 -0.01
C SER A 182 9.19 -35.44 0.36
N ARG A 183 8.57 -35.51 1.56
CA ARG A 183 7.62 -34.48 2.04
C ARG A 183 8.25 -33.09 2.14
N TRP A 184 9.46 -33.02 2.67
CA TRP A 184 10.15 -31.74 2.83
C TRP A 184 10.66 -31.19 1.50
N ALA A 185 11.16 -32.09 0.63
CA ALA A 185 11.56 -31.69 -0.73
C ALA A 185 10.36 -31.12 -1.51
N ALA A 186 9.21 -31.79 -1.47
CA ALA A 186 7.98 -31.32 -2.11
C ALA A 186 7.48 -29.99 -1.49
N ALA A 187 7.48 -29.86 -0.15
CA ALA A 187 7.08 -28.65 0.53
C ALA A 187 7.96 -27.45 0.14
N VAL A 188 9.28 -27.63 0.08
CA VAL A 188 10.22 -26.59 -0.36
C VAL A 188 9.97 -26.24 -1.83
N ALA A 189 9.84 -27.23 -2.71
CA ALA A 189 9.59 -27.00 -4.14
C ALA A 189 8.27 -26.25 -4.37
N LEU A 190 7.17 -26.65 -3.69
CA LEU A 190 5.88 -25.98 -3.77
C LEU A 190 5.92 -24.57 -3.17
N THR A 191 6.67 -24.36 -2.09
CA THR A 191 6.86 -23.00 -1.52
C THR A 191 7.59 -22.09 -2.51
N ILE A 192 8.67 -22.59 -3.14
CA ILE A 192 9.38 -21.84 -4.17
C ILE A 192 8.46 -21.53 -5.35
N LEU A 193 7.69 -22.52 -5.81
CA LEU A 193 6.72 -22.33 -6.88
C LEU A 193 5.64 -21.31 -6.49
N ALA A 194 5.08 -21.40 -5.28
CA ALA A 194 4.08 -20.47 -4.76
C ALA A 194 4.60 -19.02 -4.72
N ILE A 195 5.89 -18.83 -4.45
CA ILE A 195 6.54 -17.53 -4.48
C ILE A 195 6.80 -17.05 -5.91
N ARG A 196 7.16 -17.95 -6.83
CA ARG A 196 7.56 -17.60 -8.21
C ARG A 196 6.36 -17.39 -9.14
N VAL A 197 5.30 -18.16 -8.98
CA VAL A 197 4.10 -18.05 -9.82
C VAL A 197 3.43 -16.69 -9.57
N PRO A 198 3.17 -15.90 -10.62
CA PRO A 198 2.48 -14.62 -10.49
C PRO A 198 1.09 -14.79 -9.84
N ALA A 199 0.63 -13.75 -9.16
CA ALA A 199 -0.73 -13.70 -8.66
C ALA A 199 -1.73 -13.71 -9.82
N LEU A 200 -2.92 -14.26 -9.57
CA LEU A 200 -4.02 -14.29 -10.54
C LEU A 200 -4.31 -12.88 -11.11
N PRO A 201 -4.82 -12.75 -12.33
CA PRO A 201 -5.04 -11.46 -12.98
C PRO A 201 -5.87 -10.46 -12.18
N TRP A 202 -6.84 -10.96 -11.39
CA TRP A 202 -7.72 -10.14 -10.54
C TRP A 202 -7.29 -10.09 -9.06
N ALA A 203 -6.24 -10.81 -8.69
CA ALA A 203 -5.64 -10.71 -7.37
C ALA A 203 -4.61 -9.58 -7.38
N PRO A 204 -4.65 -8.64 -6.40
CA PRO A 204 -3.66 -7.59 -6.30
C PRO A 204 -2.28 -8.13 -5.96
N SER A 205 -1.25 -7.50 -6.51
CA SER A 205 0.14 -7.89 -6.31
C SER A 205 1.06 -6.67 -6.25
N ALA A 206 1.81 -6.53 -5.18
CA ALA A 206 2.83 -5.48 -5.05
C ALA A 206 3.93 -5.55 -6.14
N ARG A 207 4.04 -6.68 -6.85
CA ARG A 207 4.99 -6.84 -7.97
C ARG A 207 4.58 -6.12 -9.24
N ARG A 208 3.33 -5.63 -9.34
CA ARG A 208 2.83 -4.86 -10.50
C ARG A 208 2.99 -3.37 -10.34
N THR A 209 3.57 -2.94 -9.21
CA THR A 209 3.90 -1.56 -8.89
C THR A 209 5.39 -1.42 -8.65
N SER A 210 5.95 -0.25 -8.85
CA SER A 210 7.31 0.05 -8.39
C SER A 210 7.26 0.59 -6.96
N TRP A 211 8.13 0.10 -6.09
CA TRP A 211 8.21 0.59 -4.72
C TRP A 211 9.61 0.47 -4.14
N SER A 212 9.96 1.38 -3.27
CA SER A 212 11.23 1.39 -2.56
C SER A 212 11.11 1.97 -1.16
N VAL A 213 12.06 1.60 -0.33
CA VAL A 213 12.34 2.24 0.96
C VAL A 213 13.77 2.72 0.89
N GLY A 214 13.96 4.04 0.92
CA GLY A 214 15.30 4.60 0.76
C GLY A 214 15.46 5.95 1.41
N SER A 215 16.70 6.40 1.52
CA SER A 215 17.02 7.79 1.88
C SER A 215 16.71 8.68 0.68
N VAL A 216 16.07 9.81 0.93
CA VAL A 216 15.92 10.88 -0.06
C VAL A 216 17.33 11.33 -0.46
N ARG A 217 17.66 11.23 -1.74
CA ARG A 217 18.85 11.85 -2.33
C ARG A 217 18.65 13.35 -2.45
#